data_42c1783ef8bf95b3ad08286488db921a
#
_entry.id   42c1783ef8bf95b3ad08286488db921a
#
_cell.length_a   1.000
_cell.length_b   1.000
_cell.length_c   1.000
_cell.angle_alpha   90.00
_cell.angle_beta   90.00
_cell.angle_gamma   90.00
#
_symmetry.space_group_name_H-M   'P 1'
#
loop_
_entity.id
_entity.type
_entity.pdbx_description
1 polymer ?
#
loop_
_entity_poly.entity_id
_entity_poly.type
_entity_poly.pdbx_seq_one_letter_code
_entity_poly.pdbx_strand_id
1 'polypeptide(L)'
;GLNVGDKVGLYIVEQEGEELCLPANEDFYLMNSEADGSLSFADGEKHVYPDNPINIYGFYCEGMESAPADLLAVPVSIPNVQETEEALLSSDFLYVKSEKRHRGEEKVISLNFCHQFAKMKFHFKTDTPETVDLNKITDFKVINVIQEGNLNIATGELALGNTVDDIEARVAEDFAVIVLPQKIEGNRVLFHFLLGGEEKS
;
A
#
# COMPACT_ATOMS: atom_id res chain seq x y z
N GLY A 1 5.67 -3.15 -6.75
CA GLY A 1 4.92 -4.39 -7.06
C GLY A 1 5.42 -5.54 -6.21
N LEU A 2 4.75 -6.69 -6.27
CA LEU A 2 5.13 -7.89 -5.52
C LEU A 2 6.48 -8.44 -5.98
N ASN A 3 7.29 -8.89 -5.03
CA ASN A 3 8.54 -9.61 -5.27
C ASN A 3 8.31 -11.12 -5.09
N VAL A 4 9.23 -11.93 -5.63
CA VAL A 4 9.20 -13.39 -5.42
C VAL A 4 9.32 -13.70 -3.93
N GLY A 5 8.40 -14.51 -3.42
CA GLY A 5 8.34 -14.89 -2.00
C GLY A 5 7.54 -13.94 -1.11
N ASP A 6 7.06 -12.81 -1.62
CA ASP A 6 6.13 -11.97 -0.86
C ASP A 6 4.87 -12.77 -0.51
N LYS A 7 4.34 -12.54 0.68
CA LYS A 7 3.10 -13.14 1.16
C LYS A 7 1.93 -12.22 0.87
N VAL A 8 0.90 -12.77 0.22
CA VAL A 8 -0.32 -12.04 -0.13
C VAL A 8 -1.50 -12.69 0.58
N GLY A 9 -2.33 -11.90 1.23
CA GLY A 9 -3.59 -12.36 1.81
C GLY A 9 -4.71 -12.30 0.78
N LEU A 10 -5.43 -13.38 0.58
CA LEU A 10 -6.65 -13.41 -0.22
C LEU A 10 -7.82 -13.89 0.63
N TYR A 11 -8.94 -13.21 0.54
CA TYR A 11 -10.24 -13.75 0.92
C TYR A 11 -10.95 -14.19 -0.34
N ILE A 12 -11.30 -15.48 -0.43
CA ILE A 12 -11.99 -16.08 -1.56
C ILE A 12 -13.38 -16.50 -1.07
N VAL A 13 -14.38 -15.72 -1.44
CA VAL A 13 -15.73 -15.83 -0.91
C VAL A 13 -16.65 -16.38 -1.99
N GLU A 14 -17.28 -17.54 -1.74
CA GLU A 14 -18.32 -18.08 -2.61
C GLU A 14 -19.58 -17.23 -2.51
N GLN A 15 -20.11 -16.81 -3.66
CA GLN A 15 -21.32 -16.01 -3.72
C GLN A 15 -22.54 -16.90 -3.92
N GLU A 16 -23.41 -16.93 -2.93
CA GLU A 16 -24.70 -17.61 -3.02
C GLU A 16 -25.81 -16.63 -3.42
N GLY A 17 -26.41 -16.85 -4.60
CA GLY A 17 -27.47 -16.00 -5.12
C GLY A 17 -26.97 -14.63 -5.60
N GLU A 18 -27.84 -13.62 -5.49
CA GLU A 18 -27.55 -12.25 -5.96
C GLU A 18 -27.03 -11.30 -4.86
N GLU A 19 -27.12 -11.71 -3.60
CA GLU A 19 -26.66 -10.90 -2.48
C GLU A 19 -25.12 -10.89 -2.40
N LEU A 20 -24.57 -9.74 -2.07
CA LEU A 20 -23.13 -9.58 -1.88
C LEU A 20 -22.69 -10.32 -0.61
N CYS A 21 -21.93 -11.40 -0.78
CA CYS A 21 -21.28 -12.08 0.34
C CYS A 21 -20.00 -11.32 0.73
N LEU A 22 -19.97 -10.86 1.97
CA LEU A 22 -18.77 -10.21 2.53
C LEU A 22 -17.78 -11.26 3.01
N PRO A 23 -16.47 -10.96 2.94
CA PRO A 23 -15.46 -11.89 3.42
C PRO A 23 -15.54 -12.07 4.94
N ALA A 24 -15.24 -13.30 5.39
CA ALA A 24 -15.07 -13.68 6.78
C ALA A 24 -13.69 -14.31 7.01
N ASN A 25 -13.28 -14.49 8.26
CA ASN A 25 -11.93 -14.99 8.55
C ASN A 25 -11.67 -16.41 8.00
N GLU A 26 -12.69 -17.25 7.90
CA GLU A 26 -12.61 -18.60 7.31
C GLU A 26 -12.34 -18.60 5.80
N ASP A 27 -12.59 -17.49 5.11
CA ASP A 27 -12.36 -17.33 3.67
C ASP A 27 -10.92 -16.92 3.34
N PHE A 28 -10.06 -16.77 4.35
CA PHE A 28 -8.68 -16.30 4.21
C PHE A 28 -7.73 -17.39 3.73
N TYR A 29 -6.94 -17.05 2.72
CA TYR A 29 -5.82 -17.84 2.22
C TYR A 29 -4.56 -17.00 2.16
N LEU A 30 -3.47 -17.55 2.70
CA LEU A 30 -2.14 -16.97 2.52
C LEU A 30 -1.54 -17.52 1.23
N MET A 31 -1.06 -16.64 0.37
CA MET A 31 -0.49 -16.97 -0.94
C MET A 31 0.99 -16.58 -1.00
N ASN A 32 1.77 -17.35 -1.76
CA ASN A 32 3.15 -16.97 -2.12
C ASN A 32 3.15 -16.32 -3.51
N SER A 33 3.92 -15.27 -3.68
CA SER A 33 4.20 -14.69 -4.99
C SER A 33 5.33 -15.46 -5.68
N GLU A 34 5.08 -15.95 -6.89
CA GLU A 34 5.99 -16.79 -7.65
C GLU A 34 6.78 -15.98 -8.71
N ALA A 35 7.85 -16.56 -9.23
CA ALA A 35 8.74 -15.91 -10.19
C ALA A 35 8.09 -15.55 -11.53
N ASP A 36 7.02 -16.25 -11.91
CA ASP A 36 6.25 -15.98 -13.12
C ASP A 36 5.11 -14.98 -12.91
N GLY A 37 5.01 -14.41 -11.70
CA GLY A 37 3.96 -13.48 -11.31
C GLY A 37 2.64 -14.15 -10.88
N SER A 38 2.59 -15.48 -10.79
CA SER A 38 1.44 -16.18 -10.25
C SER A 38 1.44 -16.17 -8.72
N LEU A 39 0.29 -16.53 -8.13
CA LEU A 39 0.13 -16.78 -6.71
C LEU A 39 -0.13 -18.26 -6.47
N SER A 40 0.58 -18.86 -5.52
CA SER A 40 0.36 -20.22 -5.05
C SER A 40 -0.11 -20.23 -3.59
N PHE A 41 -0.93 -21.21 -3.21
CA PHE A 41 -1.36 -21.36 -1.82
C PHE A 41 -0.16 -21.71 -0.92
N ALA A 42 0.02 -20.96 0.17
CA ALA A 42 1.17 -21.12 1.07
C ALA A 42 1.11 -22.43 1.87
N ASP A 43 -0.06 -23.05 2.01
CA ASP A 43 -0.26 -24.36 2.62
C ASP A 43 0.19 -25.53 1.72
N GLY A 44 0.44 -25.25 0.42
CA GLY A 44 0.81 -26.26 -0.57
C GLY A 44 -0.35 -27.17 -1.01
N GLU A 45 -1.56 -26.91 -0.54
CA GLU A 45 -2.74 -27.71 -0.85
C GLU A 45 -3.39 -27.28 -2.17
N LYS A 46 -4.21 -28.17 -2.72
CA LYS A 46 -5.02 -27.89 -3.90
C LYS A 46 -6.45 -27.53 -3.46
N HIS A 47 -6.83 -26.29 -3.68
CA HIS A 47 -8.18 -25.82 -3.43
C HIS A 47 -9.03 -25.93 -4.68
N VAL A 48 -10.26 -26.39 -4.51
CA VAL A 48 -11.20 -26.60 -5.63
C VAL A 48 -11.95 -25.29 -5.87
N TYR A 49 -11.95 -24.86 -7.13
CA TYR A 49 -12.79 -23.73 -7.53
C TYR A 49 -14.27 -24.15 -7.44
N PRO A 50 -15.11 -23.45 -6.64
CA PRO A 50 -16.51 -23.79 -6.48
C PRO A 50 -17.32 -23.60 -7.77
N ASP A 51 -18.50 -24.19 -7.83
CA ASP A 51 -19.41 -24.03 -8.98
C ASP A 51 -20.10 -22.65 -8.97
N ASN A 52 -20.35 -22.09 -7.79
CA ASN A 52 -20.86 -20.73 -7.65
C ASN A 52 -19.78 -19.68 -7.96
N PRO A 53 -20.19 -18.47 -8.37
CA PRO A 53 -19.25 -17.37 -8.54
C PRO A 53 -18.48 -17.06 -7.26
N ILE A 54 -17.26 -16.58 -7.39
CA ILE A 54 -16.45 -16.14 -6.26
C ILE A 54 -16.17 -14.65 -6.32
N ASN A 55 -16.05 -14.04 -5.15
CA ASN A 55 -15.47 -12.72 -4.95
C ASN A 55 -14.10 -12.89 -4.31
N ILE A 56 -13.13 -12.12 -4.78
CA ILE A 56 -11.76 -12.15 -4.29
C ILE A 56 -11.41 -10.77 -3.74
N TYR A 57 -10.98 -10.71 -2.49
CA TYR A 57 -10.45 -9.53 -1.84
C TYR A 57 -9.00 -9.82 -1.47
N GLY A 58 -8.07 -9.13 -2.10
CA GLY A 58 -6.65 -9.38 -1.89
C GLY A 58 -5.93 -8.15 -1.34
N PHE A 59 -4.94 -8.38 -0.51
CA PHE A 59 -4.10 -7.32 0.01
C PHE A 59 -2.68 -7.82 0.28
N TYR A 60 -1.76 -6.88 0.25
CA TYR A 60 -0.36 -7.09 0.60
C TYR A 60 0.11 -5.96 1.51
N CYS A 61 0.77 -6.34 2.58
CA CYS A 61 1.65 -5.48 3.36
C CYS A 61 2.88 -6.29 3.75
N GLU A 62 4.01 -5.62 3.96
CA GLU A 62 5.23 -6.30 4.35
C GLU A 62 5.07 -7.06 5.67
N GLY A 63 5.64 -8.26 5.74
CA GLY A 63 5.62 -9.10 6.95
C GLY A 63 4.29 -9.79 7.26
N MET A 64 3.38 -9.87 6.29
CA MET A 64 2.12 -10.59 6.50
C MET A 64 2.35 -12.10 6.61
N GLU A 65 1.85 -12.70 7.70
CA GLU A 65 1.99 -14.14 8.01
C GLU A 65 0.62 -14.82 8.22
N SER A 66 -0.44 -14.05 8.49
CA SER A 66 -1.75 -14.59 8.83
C SER A 66 -2.87 -13.58 8.55
N ALA A 67 -4.13 -14.05 8.69
CA ALA A 67 -5.29 -13.18 8.62
C ALA A 67 -5.21 -12.06 9.67
N PRO A 68 -5.63 -10.82 9.33
CA PRO A 68 -5.80 -9.76 10.30
C PRO A 68 -6.88 -10.12 11.33
N ALA A 69 -6.76 -9.59 12.53
CA ALA A 69 -7.74 -9.83 13.60
C ALA A 69 -9.13 -9.30 13.26
N ASP A 70 -9.18 -8.18 12.54
CA ASP A 70 -10.42 -7.56 12.03
C ASP A 70 -10.20 -7.13 10.58
N LEU A 71 -10.82 -7.85 9.64
CA LEU A 71 -10.71 -7.53 8.20
C LEU A 71 -11.44 -6.24 7.80
N LEU A 72 -12.36 -5.74 8.64
CA LEU A 72 -13.06 -4.47 8.40
C LEU A 72 -12.29 -3.26 8.93
N ALA A 73 -11.25 -3.49 9.74
CA ALA A 73 -10.40 -2.45 10.32
C ALA A 73 -8.95 -2.93 10.43
N VAL A 74 -8.33 -3.28 9.31
CA VAL A 74 -6.91 -3.69 9.27
C VAL A 74 -6.02 -2.49 9.57
N PRO A 75 -5.26 -2.49 10.67
CA PRO A 75 -4.37 -1.38 10.98
C PRO A 75 -3.31 -1.22 9.89
N VAL A 76 -3.13 0.02 9.44
CA VAL A 76 -2.10 0.41 8.49
C VAL A 76 -1.34 1.61 9.03
N SER A 77 -0.04 1.65 8.79
CA SER A 77 0.81 2.77 9.18
C SER A 77 1.96 2.95 8.20
N ILE A 78 2.49 4.16 8.18
CA ILE A 78 3.71 4.49 7.44
C ILE A 78 4.80 4.90 8.43
N PRO A 79 6.07 4.54 8.20
CA PRO A 79 7.16 4.96 9.06
C PRO A 79 7.40 6.47 8.94
N ASN A 80 7.80 7.09 10.04
CA ASN A 80 8.20 8.50 10.06
C ASN A 80 9.62 8.75 9.52
N VAL A 81 10.39 7.69 9.24
CA VAL A 81 11.71 7.77 8.60
C VAL A 81 11.68 6.95 7.30
N GLN A 82 11.78 7.63 6.17
CA GLN A 82 11.75 7.03 4.84
C GLN A 82 13.01 7.41 4.04
N GLU A 83 14.17 7.25 4.66
CA GLU A 83 15.46 7.66 4.09
C GLU A 83 16.09 6.62 3.16
N THR A 84 15.53 5.41 3.12
CA THR A 84 16.04 4.30 2.28
C THR A 84 14.95 3.79 1.33
N GLU A 85 15.37 3.14 0.24
CA GLU A 85 14.44 2.49 -0.68
C GLU A 85 13.66 1.37 0.01
N GLU A 86 14.30 0.64 0.91
CA GLU A 86 13.68 -0.41 1.72
C GLU A 86 12.55 0.17 2.59
N ALA A 87 12.77 1.30 3.27
CA ALA A 87 11.74 1.98 4.06
C ALA A 87 10.56 2.47 3.20
N LEU A 88 10.81 2.88 1.95
CA LEU A 88 9.75 3.23 1.00
C LEU A 88 8.96 1.99 0.57
N LEU A 89 9.63 0.88 0.30
CA LEU A 89 8.97 -0.37 -0.10
C LEU A 89 8.15 -0.98 1.03
N SER A 90 8.68 -0.94 2.27
CA SER A 90 7.96 -1.43 3.45
C SER A 90 6.71 -0.61 3.81
N SER A 91 6.64 0.62 3.32
CA SER A 91 5.45 1.48 3.48
C SER A 91 4.34 1.16 2.47
N ASP A 92 4.57 0.26 1.51
CA ASP A 92 3.61 0.01 0.44
C ASP A 92 2.49 -0.93 0.91
N PHE A 93 1.26 -0.56 0.59
CA PHE A 93 0.09 -1.39 0.80
C PHE A 93 -0.64 -1.56 -0.53
N LEU A 94 -0.81 -2.82 -0.95
CA LEU A 94 -1.51 -3.15 -2.17
C LEU A 94 -2.87 -3.77 -1.85
N TYR A 95 -3.85 -3.45 -2.68
CA TYR A 95 -5.21 -3.98 -2.55
C TYR A 95 -5.79 -4.33 -3.92
N VAL A 96 -6.61 -5.38 -3.95
CA VAL A 96 -7.41 -5.77 -5.11
C VAL A 96 -8.78 -6.27 -4.67
N LYS A 97 -9.78 -5.93 -5.46
CA LYS A 97 -11.11 -6.50 -5.38
C LYS A 97 -11.52 -7.01 -6.75
N SER A 98 -11.98 -8.26 -6.81
CA SER A 98 -12.44 -8.90 -8.03
C SER A 98 -13.73 -9.68 -7.72
N GLU A 99 -14.82 -9.29 -8.35
CA GLU A 99 -16.14 -9.81 -8.04
C GLU A 99 -16.68 -10.68 -9.17
N LYS A 100 -17.59 -11.60 -8.82
CA LYS A 100 -18.36 -12.43 -9.75
C LYS A 100 -17.52 -13.20 -10.77
N ARG A 101 -16.43 -13.83 -10.30
CA ARG A 101 -15.62 -14.69 -11.13
C ARG A 101 -16.26 -16.08 -11.23
N HIS A 102 -16.50 -16.53 -12.42
CA HIS A 102 -17.14 -17.82 -12.70
C HIS A 102 -16.12 -18.88 -13.11
N ARG A 103 -16.32 -20.09 -12.62
CA ARG A 103 -15.52 -21.26 -13.03
C ARG A 103 -15.63 -21.47 -14.54
N GLY A 104 -14.48 -21.59 -15.20
CA GLY A 104 -14.39 -21.90 -16.64
C GLY A 104 -14.50 -20.72 -17.60
N GLU A 105 -14.80 -19.50 -17.13
CA GLU A 105 -14.76 -18.31 -17.97
C GLU A 105 -13.32 -17.93 -18.35
N GLU A 106 -12.42 -18.07 -17.40
CA GLU A 106 -10.98 -17.77 -17.59
C GLU A 106 -10.15 -18.97 -17.10
N LYS A 107 -9.06 -19.26 -17.78
CA LYS A 107 -8.09 -20.28 -17.32
C LYS A 107 -7.29 -19.81 -16.11
N VAL A 108 -7.10 -18.50 -16.01
CA VAL A 108 -6.34 -17.81 -14.96
C VAL A 108 -7.10 -16.57 -14.57
N ILE A 109 -7.32 -16.39 -13.27
CA ILE A 109 -7.89 -15.16 -12.74
C ILE A 109 -6.78 -14.13 -12.59
N SER A 110 -6.86 -13.03 -13.32
CA SER A 110 -5.93 -11.91 -13.19
C SER A 110 -6.34 -11.00 -12.05
N LEU A 111 -5.43 -10.77 -11.10
CA LEU A 111 -5.62 -9.86 -9.98
C LEU A 111 -4.73 -8.62 -10.16
N ASN A 112 -5.36 -7.46 -10.38
CA ASN A 112 -4.66 -6.19 -10.56
C ASN A 112 -4.57 -5.46 -9.23
N PHE A 113 -3.48 -5.64 -8.51
CA PHE A 113 -3.22 -4.95 -7.25
C PHE A 113 -2.91 -3.48 -7.48
N CYS A 114 -3.59 -2.62 -6.74
CA CYS A 114 -3.40 -1.17 -6.76
C CYS A 114 -2.78 -0.70 -5.45
N HIS A 115 -1.84 0.25 -5.55
CA HIS A 115 -1.30 0.94 -4.37
C HIS A 115 -2.40 1.73 -3.67
N GLN A 116 -2.49 1.57 -2.36
CA GLN A 116 -3.48 2.28 -1.53
C GLN A 116 -2.92 3.59 -0.98
N PHE A 117 -1.60 3.73 -0.92
CA PHE A 117 -0.95 4.94 -0.44
C PHE A 117 -0.43 5.80 -1.59
N ALA A 118 -0.26 7.08 -1.32
CA ALA A 118 0.21 8.05 -2.30
C ALA A 118 1.73 8.18 -2.24
N LYS A 119 2.39 8.10 -3.40
CA LYS A 119 3.82 8.41 -3.54
C LYS A 119 3.98 9.85 -4.00
N MET A 120 4.59 10.68 -3.16
CA MET A 120 4.95 12.06 -3.50
C MET A 120 6.41 12.10 -3.96
N LYS A 121 6.64 12.70 -5.13
CA LYS A 121 7.99 12.96 -5.64
C LYS A 121 8.28 14.46 -5.61
N PHE A 122 9.48 14.81 -5.19
CA PHE A 122 9.94 16.19 -5.11
C PHE A 122 11.08 16.43 -6.10
N HIS A 123 10.97 17.54 -6.83
CA HIS A 123 11.99 17.98 -7.77
C HIS A 123 12.42 19.40 -7.40
N PHE A 124 13.69 19.56 -7.10
CA PHE A 124 14.28 20.86 -6.79
C PHE A 124 14.77 21.54 -8.07
N LYS A 125 14.44 22.82 -8.24
CA LYS A 125 14.87 23.65 -9.35
C LYS A 125 15.38 24.98 -8.84
N THR A 126 16.37 25.55 -9.53
CA THR A 126 16.82 26.92 -9.33
C THR A 126 16.16 27.84 -10.37
N ASP A 127 16.07 29.13 -10.09
CA ASP A 127 15.60 30.13 -11.04
C ASP A 127 16.62 30.41 -12.17
N THR A 128 17.83 29.90 -12.01
CA THR A 128 18.90 29.98 -13.00
C THR A 128 19.11 28.61 -13.67
N PRO A 129 19.73 28.53 -14.86
CA PRO A 129 20.01 27.26 -15.54
C PRO A 129 21.07 26.39 -14.84
N GLU A 130 21.47 26.74 -13.63
CA GLU A 130 22.40 25.97 -12.83
C GLU A 130 21.72 24.71 -12.25
N THR A 131 22.48 23.64 -12.14
CA THR A 131 22.01 22.40 -11.50
C THR A 131 21.93 22.61 -9.99
N VAL A 132 20.84 22.17 -9.38
CA VAL A 132 20.70 22.16 -7.92
C VAL A 132 21.72 21.19 -7.32
N ASP A 133 22.54 21.67 -6.40
CA ASP A 133 23.40 20.80 -5.61
C ASP A 133 22.60 20.18 -4.46
N LEU A 134 22.12 18.96 -4.69
CA LEU A 134 21.30 18.22 -3.72
C LEU A 134 22.04 17.96 -2.40
N ASN A 135 23.39 17.97 -2.39
CA ASN A 135 24.16 17.77 -1.16
C ASN A 135 24.02 18.95 -0.18
N LYS A 136 23.54 20.09 -0.65
CA LYS A 136 23.24 21.25 0.20
C LYS A 136 21.87 21.20 0.83
N ILE A 137 21.02 20.25 0.42
CA ILE A 137 19.69 20.06 0.99
C ILE A 137 19.81 19.02 2.09
N THR A 138 19.49 19.41 3.32
CA THR A 138 19.50 18.54 4.51
C THR A 138 18.18 18.69 5.27
N ASP A 139 17.92 17.77 6.20
CA ASP A 139 16.74 17.77 7.08
C ASP A 139 15.41 17.94 6.34
N PHE A 140 15.29 17.28 5.19
CA PHE A 140 14.03 17.34 4.47
C PHE A 140 12.95 16.52 5.17
N LYS A 141 11.84 17.19 5.46
CA LYS A 141 10.66 16.59 6.12
C LYS A 141 9.38 16.96 5.40
N VAL A 142 8.48 16.00 5.31
CA VAL A 142 7.05 16.28 5.05
C VAL A 142 6.37 16.37 6.40
N ILE A 143 5.79 17.53 6.70
CA ILE A 143 5.39 17.88 8.06
C ILE A 143 3.89 17.73 8.31
N ASN A 144 3.55 17.34 9.55
CA ASN A 144 2.17 17.25 10.04
C ASN A 144 1.27 16.36 9.18
N VAL A 145 1.69 15.16 8.82
CA VAL A 145 0.87 14.19 8.08
C VAL A 145 0.34 13.10 8.99
N ILE A 146 -0.88 12.63 8.71
CA ILE A 146 -1.46 11.48 9.41
C ILE A 146 -0.72 10.22 8.95
N GLN A 147 -0.26 9.42 9.91
CA GLN A 147 0.63 8.28 9.65
C GLN A 147 0.01 6.92 9.89
N GLU A 148 -1.21 6.88 10.40
CA GLU A 148 -1.92 5.63 10.68
C GLU A 148 -3.38 5.70 10.24
N GLY A 149 -3.98 4.53 10.08
CA GLY A 149 -5.38 4.38 9.74
C GLY A 149 -5.81 2.93 9.81
N ASN A 150 -7.02 2.68 9.36
CA ASN A 150 -7.57 1.34 9.24
C ASN A 150 -8.13 1.14 7.83
N LEU A 151 -7.71 0.06 7.17
CA LEU A 151 -8.25 -0.32 5.88
C LEU A 151 -9.34 -1.36 6.04
N ASN A 152 -10.49 -1.13 5.41
CA ASN A 152 -11.55 -2.11 5.30
C ASN A 152 -11.32 -2.98 4.06
N ILE A 153 -10.98 -4.26 4.23
CA ILE A 153 -10.69 -5.18 3.13
C ILE A 153 -11.94 -5.45 2.26
N ALA A 154 -13.14 -5.43 2.84
CA ALA A 154 -14.37 -5.69 2.09
C ALA A 154 -14.71 -4.54 1.11
N THR A 155 -14.34 -3.30 1.44
CA THR A 155 -14.66 -2.10 0.62
C THR A 155 -13.43 -1.48 -0.04
N GLY A 156 -12.23 -1.67 0.50
CA GLY A 156 -11.01 -0.96 0.10
C GLY A 156 -10.94 0.46 0.66
N GLU A 157 -11.83 0.87 1.55
CA GLU A 157 -11.85 2.21 2.14
C GLU A 157 -10.83 2.33 3.28
N LEU A 158 -10.10 3.43 3.28
CA LEU A 158 -9.14 3.79 4.33
C LEU A 158 -9.76 4.83 5.26
N ALA A 159 -9.93 4.47 6.53
CA ALA A 159 -10.28 5.40 7.60
C ALA A 159 -8.99 5.90 8.26
N LEU A 160 -8.73 7.21 8.18
CA LEU A 160 -7.55 7.82 8.78
C LEU A 160 -7.68 7.89 10.31
N GLY A 161 -6.57 7.66 11.00
CA GLY A 161 -6.43 7.87 12.44
C GLY A 161 -6.16 9.33 12.79
N ASN A 162 -5.65 9.54 14.00
CA ASN A 162 -5.39 10.87 14.52
C ASN A 162 -3.91 11.15 14.85
N THR A 163 -3.04 10.15 14.68
CA THR A 163 -1.61 10.32 14.92
C THR A 163 -1.00 11.13 13.78
N VAL A 164 -0.53 12.31 14.11
CA VAL A 164 0.10 13.26 13.18
C VAL A 164 1.56 13.42 13.56
N ASP A 165 2.45 13.22 12.62
CA ASP A 165 3.89 13.41 12.81
C ASP A 165 4.55 13.84 11.49
N ASP A 166 5.84 14.12 11.54
CA ASP A 166 6.65 14.45 10.38
C ASP A 166 7.25 13.17 9.77
N ILE A 167 7.45 13.18 8.45
CA ILE A 167 8.17 12.13 7.74
C ILE A 167 9.53 12.68 7.32
N GLU A 168 10.60 12.11 7.88
CA GLU A 168 11.96 12.35 7.44
C GLU A 168 12.22 11.59 6.16
N ALA A 169 12.72 12.29 5.14
CA ALA A 169 12.86 11.73 3.83
C ALA A 169 14.27 11.90 3.29
N ARG A 170 14.72 10.94 2.50
CA ARG A 170 16.00 10.97 1.82
C ARG A 170 16.00 12.01 0.71
N VAL A 171 17.03 12.83 0.65
CA VAL A 171 17.32 13.70 -0.49
C VAL A 171 18.23 12.96 -1.47
N ALA A 172 17.69 12.63 -2.64
CA ALA A 172 18.38 11.96 -3.74
C ALA A 172 17.77 12.40 -5.07
N GLU A 173 18.36 12.00 -6.19
CA GLU A 173 17.82 12.34 -7.53
C GLU A 173 16.36 11.89 -7.72
N ASP A 174 15.98 10.74 -7.16
CA ASP A 174 14.61 10.20 -7.17
C ASP A 174 13.94 10.33 -5.80
N PHE A 175 14.02 11.51 -5.22
CA PHE A 175 13.48 11.79 -3.92
C PHE A 175 11.96 11.57 -3.86
N ALA A 176 11.50 10.72 -2.94
CA ALA A 176 10.09 10.40 -2.78
C ALA A 176 9.74 10.03 -1.33
N VAL A 177 8.48 10.22 -0.97
CA VAL A 177 7.87 9.69 0.27
C VAL A 177 6.56 8.98 -0.05
N ILE A 178 6.21 8.01 0.77
CA ILE A 178 4.88 7.40 0.80
C ILE A 178 4.07 8.06 1.93
N VAL A 179 2.85 8.45 1.63
CA VAL A 179 1.91 9.05 2.58
C VAL A 179 0.55 8.38 2.47
N LEU A 180 -0.20 8.32 3.56
CA LEU A 180 -1.61 7.94 3.51
C LEU A 180 -2.39 9.00 2.71
N PRO A 181 -3.33 8.61 1.84
CA PRO A 181 -4.20 9.54 1.13
C PRO A 181 -4.97 10.41 2.13
N GLN A 182 -4.68 11.70 2.15
CA GLN A 182 -5.29 12.63 3.10
C GLN A 182 -5.45 14.00 2.48
N LYS A 183 -6.44 14.76 2.98
CA LYS A 183 -6.64 16.14 2.58
C LYS A 183 -5.63 17.05 3.28
N ILE A 184 -4.90 17.83 2.50
CA ILE A 184 -3.99 18.85 3.01
C ILE A 184 -4.65 20.21 2.83
N GLU A 185 -4.80 20.95 3.91
CA GLU A 185 -5.41 22.29 3.90
C GLU A 185 -4.48 23.31 3.19
N GLY A 186 -5.07 24.13 2.31
CA GLY A 186 -4.36 24.93 1.31
C GLY A 186 -3.40 26.02 1.80
N ASN A 187 -3.41 26.35 3.09
CA ASN A 187 -2.55 27.39 3.68
C ASN A 187 -1.52 26.83 4.67
N ARG A 188 -1.26 25.52 4.60
CA ARG A 188 -0.36 24.83 5.52
C ARG A 188 0.98 24.61 4.84
N VAL A 189 2.08 24.81 5.57
CA VAL A 189 3.42 24.35 5.15
C VAL A 189 3.37 22.83 5.06
N LEU A 190 3.77 22.28 3.92
CA LEU A 190 3.75 20.85 3.67
C LEU A 190 5.11 20.21 3.89
N PHE A 191 6.18 20.94 3.62
CA PHE A 191 7.52 20.42 3.75
C PHE A 191 8.47 21.50 4.29
N HIS A 192 9.56 21.03 4.85
CA HIS A 192 10.63 21.83 5.43
C HIS A 192 11.98 21.20 5.07
N PHE A 193 12.98 22.02 4.83
CA PHE A 193 14.35 21.56 4.59
C PHE A 193 15.38 22.66 4.91
N LEU A 194 16.63 22.28 5.07
CA LEU A 194 17.75 23.21 5.15
C LEU A 194 18.48 23.27 3.81
N LEU A 195 18.77 24.47 3.32
CA LEU A 195 19.58 24.69 2.12
C LEU A 195 20.87 25.43 2.51
N GLY A 196 21.99 24.72 2.48
CA GLY A 196 23.27 25.27 2.93
C GLY A 196 23.29 25.69 4.41
N GLY A 197 22.43 25.03 5.24
CA GLY A 197 22.24 25.34 6.64
C GLY A 197 21.16 26.37 6.94
N GLU A 198 20.49 26.95 5.93
CA GLU A 198 19.39 27.88 6.11
C GLU A 198 18.03 27.16 5.94
N GLU A 199 17.10 27.47 6.83
CA GLU A 199 15.73 26.93 6.80
C GLU A 199 14.93 27.42 5.59
N LYS A 200 14.23 26.49 4.93
CA LYS A 200 13.32 26.74 3.81
C LYS A 200 12.03 25.91 3.98
N SER A 201 10.92 26.43 3.48
CA SER A 201 9.61 25.79 3.55
C SER A 201 8.75 26.15 2.33
#